data_78ca8b72b5746da8b87592a47669b099
#
_entry.id   78ca8b72b5746da8b87592a47669b099
#
_cell.length_a   1.000
_cell.length_b   1.000
_cell.length_c   1.000
_cell.angle_alpha   90.00
_cell.angle_beta   90.00
_cell.angle_gamma   90.00
#
_symmetry.space_group_name_H-M   'P 1'
#
loop_
_entity.id
_entity.type
_entity.pdbx_description
1 polymer ?
#
loop_
_entity_poly.entity_id
_entity_poly.type
_entity_poly.pdbx_seq_one_letter_code
_entity_poly.pdbx_strand_id
1 'polypeptide(L)'
;MTENRKTPKLRFKGFTDAWEQRKLGDVGTTYTGLSGKTKEDFGHGNGKFITYMNVFSNSVASSEMTEPVEIDDLQNKVISGDVLFTTSSETPEEVGMSSVWLEKSENTYLNSFCFGYRPSIVFEPYYLAYMFRSSSMRKKITFLAQGISRYNISKNKMMNIEIFVPTMSEQQQVGEYFRKLDNLITLHQRKSQYYIRRIRKECLMI
;
A
#
# COMPACT_ATOMS: atom_id res chain seq x y z
N MET A 1 23.84 -21.13 4.34
CA MET A 1 22.92 -21.03 5.49
C MET A 1 22.69 -19.56 5.80
N THR A 2 21.57 -19.00 5.34
CA THR A 2 21.22 -17.61 5.67
C THR A 2 20.63 -17.60 7.07
N GLU A 3 21.37 -17.04 8.01
CA GLU A 3 20.87 -16.75 9.36
C GLU A 3 19.51 -16.05 9.26
N ASN A 4 18.53 -16.62 9.92
CA ASN A 4 17.19 -16.05 10.08
C ASN A 4 17.30 -14.83 11.04
N ARG A 5 17.81 -13.69 10.51
CA ARG A 5 18.08 -12.51 11.32
C ARG A 5 16.75 -11.89 11.73
N LYS A 6 16.41 -12.09 13.00
CA LYS A 6 15.27 -11.45 13.68
C LYS A 6 15.47 -9.93 13.91
N THR A 7 16.59 -9.37 13.47
CA THR A 7 16.93 -7.95 13.63
C THR A 7 17.47 -7.40 12.31
N PRO A 8 17.08 -6.19 11.89
CA PRO A 8 17.66 -5.55 10.70
C PRO A 8 19.11 -5.16 10.93
N LYS A 9 19.89 -5.03 9.84
CA LYS A 9 21.29 -4.59 9.90
C LYS A 9 21.43 -3.14 10.39
N LEU A 10 20.45 -2.30 10.11
CA LEU A 10 20.39 -0.91 10.54
C LEU A 10 19.15 -0.71 11.41
N ARG A 11 19.34 -0.06 12.54
CA ARG A 11 18.29 0.29 13.51
C ARG A 11 18.54 1.68 14.08
N PHE A 12 17.48 2.29 14.56
CA PHE A 12 17.60 3.48 15.36
C PHE A 12 18.29 3.17 16.69
N LYS A 13 19.05 4.13 17.18
CA LYS A 13 19.74 3.99 18.48
C LYS A 13 18.71 3.77 19.60
N GLY A 14 18.98 2.81 20.47
CA GLY A 14 18.12 2.49 21.62
C GLY A 14 17.24 1.27 21.46
N PHE A 15 17.11 0.71 20.25
CA PHE A 15 16.36 -0.53 20.03
C PHE A 15 17.30 -1.72 19.90
N THR A 16 17.20 -2.66 20.83
CA THR A 16 18.05 -3.86 20.91
C THR A 16 17.26 -5.17 20.79
N ASP A 17 15.96 -5.15 21.15
CA ASP A 17 15.12 -6.34 21.20
C ASP A 17 14.92 -6.95 19.81
N ALA A 18 14.89 -8.28 19.73
CA ALA A 18 14.58 -8.98 18.49
C ALA A 18 13.15 -8.64 18.02
N TRP A 19 12.98 -8.50 16.70
CA TRP A 19 11.65 -8.35 16.14
C TRP A 19 10.86 -9.66 16.23
N GLU A 20 9.58 -9.55 16.51
CA GLU A 20 8.71 -10.71 16.60
C GLU A 20 8.39 -11.24 15.20
N GLN A 21 8.60 -12.54 14.97
CA GLN A 21 8.23 -13.20 13.72
C GLN A 21 6.77 -13.63 13.76
N ARG A 22 5.97 -13.19 12.79
CA ARG A 22 4.55 -13.51 12.63
C ARG A 22 4.23 -13.83 11.17
N LYS A 23 3.23 -14.67 10.92
CA LYS A 23 2.62 -14.74 9.58
C LYS A 23 1.58 -13.65 9.43
N LEU A 24 1.40 -13.14 8.20
CA LEU A 24 0.35 -12.16 7.92
C LEU A 24 -1.03 -12.67 8.35
N GLY A 25 -1.33 -13.95 8.10
CA GLY A 25 -2.59 -14.57 8.50
C GLY A 25 -2.81 -14.71 10.01
N ASP A 26 -1.75 -14.64 10.82
CA ASP A 26 -1.86 -14.67 12.28
C ASP A 26 -2.25 -13.29 12.86
N VAL A 27 -2.03 -12.22 12.09
CA VAL A 27 -2.19 -10.83 12.54
C VAL A 27 -3.13 -10.00 11.66
N GLY A 28 -3.93 -10.66 10.83
CA GLY A 28 -4.92 -9.98 9.99
C GLY A 28 -5.64 -10.91 9.03
N THR A 29 -6.63 -10.37 8.34
CA THR A 29 -7.47 -11.09 7.38
C THR A 29 -7.57 -10.34 6.07
N THR A 30 -7.89 -11.05 4.98
CA THR A 30 -8.10 -10.42 3.67
C THR A 30 -9.58 -10.34 3.33
N TYR A 31 -9.95 -9.34 2.53
CA TYR A 31 -11.26 -9.19 1.93
C TYR A 31 -11.16 -8.80 0.45
N THR A 32 -12.23 -9.04 -0.30
CA THR A 32 -12.30 -8.70 -1.72
C THR A 32 -12.67 -7.23 -1.92
N GLY A 33 -12.17 -6.62 -2.99
CA GLY A 33 -12.74 -5.38 -3.52
C GLY A 33 -14.16 -5.59 -4.07
N LEU A 34 -14.71 -4.56 -4.70
CA LEU A 34 -16.04 -4.57 -5.31
C LEU A 34 -16.23 -5.79 -6.20
N SER A 35 -17.39 -6.43 -6.11
CA SER A 35 -17.76 -7.61 -6.90
C SER A 35 -19.19 -7.48 -7.41
N GLY A 36 -19.48 -8.12 -8.56
CA GLY A 36 -20.82 -8.13 -9.15
C GLY A 36 -21.31 -6.76 -9.61
N LYS A 37 -20.43 -5.77 -9.75
CA LYS A 37 -20.74 -4.42 -10.24
C LYS A 37 -20.65 -4.36 -11.75
N THR A 38 -21.52 -3.58 -12.36
CA THR A 38 -21.58 -3.30 -13.80
C THR A 38 -21.11 -1.88 -14.07
N LYS A 39 -20.96 -1.51 -15.34
CA LYS A 39 -20.54 -0.16 -15.73
C LYS A 39 -21.49 0.92 -15.21
N GLU A 40 -22.75 0.59 -15.09
CA GLU A 40 -23.82 1.49 -14.65
C GLU A 40 -23.69 1.86 -13.16
N ASP A 41 -22.98 1.06 -12.36
CA ASP A 41 -22.79 1.32 -10.93
C ASP A 41 -21.71 2.40 -10.64
N PHE A 42 -20.93 2.77 -11.68
CA PHE A 42 -19.76 3.65 -11.53
C PHE A 42 -19.98 5.04 -12.12
N GLY A 43 -19.19 6.02 -11.67
CA GLY A 43 -19.21 7.39 -12.16
C GLY A 43 -20.25 8.29 -11.48
N HIS A 44 -21.04 7.76 -10.56
CA HIS A 44 -22.07 8.47 -9.79
C HIS A 44 -22.29 7.79 -8.43
N GLY A 45 -23.21 8.31 -7.62
CA GLY A 45 -23.52 7.79 -6.29
C GLY A 45 -22.79 8.50 -5.17
N ASN A 46 -23.18 8.17 -3.94
CA ASN A 46 -22.66 8.80 -2.72
C ASN A 46 -21.54 7.98 -2.03
N GLY A 47 -21.26 6.80 -2.54
CA GLY A 47 -20.09 6.02 -2.18
C GLY A 47 -18.88 6.42 -3.03
N LYS A 48 -17.72 5.94 -2.65
CA LYS A 48 -16.50 6.07 -3.44
C LYS A 48 -15.69 4.79 -3.40
N PHE A 49 -14.89 4.55 -4.44
CA PHE A 49 -13.94 3.45 -4.41
C PHE A 49 -12.52 3.92 -4.70
N ILE A 50 -11.58 3.27 -4.05
CA ILE A 50 -10.13 3.51 -4.22
C ILE A 50 -9.73 2.83 -5.53
N THR A 51 -9.19 3.61 -6.47
CA THR A 51 -8.83 3.11 -7.80
C THR A 51 -7.61 2.18 -7.77
N TYR A 52 -7.49 1.33 -8.79
CA TYR A 52 -6.29 0.49 -8.97
C TYR A 52 -5.00 1.31 -8.98
N MET A 53 -4.98 2.40 -9.74
CA MET A 53 -3.80 3.28 -9.87
C MET A 53 -3.43 3.96 -8.55
N ASN A 54 -4.41 4.26 -7.70
CA ASN A 54 -4.15 4.78 -6.37
C ASN A 54 -3.36 3.78 -5.52
N VAL A 55 -3.82 2.52 -5.48
CA VAL A 55 -3.14 1.43 -4.77
C VAL A 55 -1.77 1.14 -5.36
N PHE A 56 -1.66 1.14 -6.69
CA PHE A 56 -0.42 0.85 -7.39
C PHE A 56 0.66 1.91 -7.15
N SER A 57 0.30 3.19 -7.26
CA SER A 57 1.27 4.30 -7.32
C SER A 57 1.67 4.83 -5.94
N ASN A 58 0.80 4.73 -4.93
CA ASN A 58 0.99 5.41 -3.64
C ASN A 58 1.26 4.42 -2.50
N SER A 59 2.23 4.73 -1.63
CA SER A 59 2.44 3.99 -0.38
C SER A 59 1.31 4.22 0.62
N VAL A 60 0.73 5.42 0.59
CA VAL A 60 -0.49 5.80 1.30
C VAL A 60 -1.50 6.25 0.26
N ALA A 61 -2.68 5.63 0.23
CA ALA A 61 -3.70 5.93 -0.76
C ALA A 61 -4.28 7.33 -0.55
N SER A 62 -4.44 8.07 -1.65
CA SER A 62 -4.97 9.43 -1.66
C SER A 62 -6.49 9.42 -1.78
N SER A 63 -7.17 10.25 -0.99
CA SER A 63 -8.61 10.49 -1.13
C SER A 63 -8.98 11.17 -2.45
N GLU A 64 -8.03 11.88 -3.09
CA GLU A 64 -8.21 12.53 -4.38
C GLU A 64 -8.23 11.55 -5.56
N MET A 65 -7.66 10.34 -5.39
CA MET A 65 -7.64 9.28 -6.40
C MET A 65 -8.70 8.22 -6.14
N THR A 66 -9.89 8.67 -5.76
CA THR A 66 -11.10 7.84 -5.63
C THR A 66 -12.11 8.24 -6.68
N GLU A 67 -13.00 7.32 -7.05
CA GLU A 67 -14.08 7.56 -8.00
C GLU A 67 -15.43 7.25 -7.35
N PRO A 68 -16.52 7.93 -7.77
CA PRO A 68 -17.83 7.70 -7.22
C PRO A 68 -18.41 6.34 -7.65
N VAL A 69 -19.19 5.75 -6.74
CA VAL A 69 -19.90 4.49 -6.95
C VAL A 69 -21.18 4.48 -6.10
N GLU A 70 -22.18 3.72 -6.54
CA GLU A 70 -23.38 3.49 -5.74
C GLU A 70 -23.05 2.78 -4.42
N ILE A 71 -23.70 3.25 -3.34
CA ILE A 71 -23.55 2.63 -2.02
C ILE A 71 -24.15 1.22 -2.07
N ASP A 72 -23.41 0.25 -1.54
CA ASP A 72 -23.84 -1.12 -1.43
C ASP A 72 -23.33 -1.72 -0.11
N ASP A 73 -24.24 -1.90 0.84
CA ASP A 73 -23.91 -2.40 2.16
C ASP A 73 -23.54 -3.90 2.19
N LEU A 74 -23.72 -4.61 1.09
CA LEU A 74 -23.26 -6.01 0.93
C LEU A 74 -21.78 -6.11 0.54
N GLN A 75 -21.17 -5.00 0.14
CA GLN A 75 -19.75 -4.94 -0.22
C GLN A 75 -18.87 -4.68 0.99
N ASN A 76 -17.62 -5.16 0.92
CA ASN A 76 -16.63 -4.86 1.94
C ASN A 76 -16.24 -3.38 1.88
N LYS A 77 -16.41 -2.68 2.99
CA LYS A 77 -15.97 -1.29 3.14
C LYS A 77 -14.52 -1.25 3.60
N VAL A 78 -13.76 -0.33 3.04
CA VAL A 78 -12.39 -0.02 3.47
C VAL A 78 -12.46 0.88 4.70
N ILE A 79 -11.66 0.58 5.71
CA ILE A 79 -11.54 1.41 6.91
C ILE A 79 -10.10 1.89 7.10
N SER A 80 -9.92 2.93 7.89
CA SER A 80 -8.60 3.48 8.23
C SER A 80 -7.70 2.39 8.84
N GLY A 81 -6.48 2.27 8.33
CA GLY A 81 -5.50 1.25 8.73
C GLY A 81 -5.51 -0.01 7.84
N ASP A 82 -6.47 -0.18 6.93
CA ASP A 82 -6.45 -1.27 5.97
C ASP A 82 -5.27 -1.12 5.00
N VAL A 83 -4.66 -2.24 4.66
CA VAL A 83 -3.64 -2.33 3.60
C VAL A 83 -4.29 -2.90 2.34
N LEU A 84 -4.13 -2.20 1.25
CA LEU A 84 -4.74 -2.51 -0.04
C LEU A 84 -3.66 -3.07 -0.98
N PHE A 85 -3.99 -4.10 -1.76
CA PHE A 85 -3.06 -4.74 -2.69
C PHE A 85 -3.66 -4.88 -4.07
N THR A 86 -2.87 -4.64 -5.11
CA THR A 86 -3.25 -5.00 -6.48
C THR A 86 -3.22 -6.52 -6.64
N THR A 87 -4.21 -7.10 -7.32
CA THR A 87 -4.31 -8.56 -7.51
C THR A 87 -3.43 -9.03 -8.67
N SER A 88 -3.34 -8.23 -9.72
CA SER A 88 -2.65 -8.62 -10.97
C SER A 88 -1.83 -7.48 -11.55
N SER A 89 -0.82 -7.84 -12.35
CA SER A 89 0.00 -6.91 -13.13
C SER A 89 0.51 -7.58 -14.42
N GLU A 90 1.08 -6.78 -15.32
CA GLU A 90 1.72 -7.27 -16.55
C GLU A 90 3.11 -7.84 -16.27
N THR A 91 3.76 -7.43 -15.19
CA THR A 91 5.07 -7.92 -14.77
C THR A 91 5.00 -8.55 -13.38
N PRO A 92 5.84 -9.56 -13.08
CA PRO A 92 5.86 -10.16 -11.74
C PRO A 92 6.38 -9.20 -10.67
N GLU A 93 7.22 -8.24 -11.03
CA GLU A 93 7.77 -7.24 -10.13
C GLU A 93 6.70 -6.26 -9.62
N GLU A 94 5.64 -6.04 -10.39
CA GLU A 94 4.59 -5.08 -10.09
C GLU A 94 3.35 -5.70 -9.43
N VAL A 95 3.25 -7.04 -9.41
CA VAL A 95 2.10 -7.71 -8.78
C VAL A 95 2.08 -7.47 -7.27
N GLY A 96 0.90 -7.30 -6.69
CA GLY A 96 0.74 -7.11 -5.26
C GLY A 96 1.38 -5.81 -4.75
N MET A 97 1.38 -4.74 -5.56
CA MET A 97 1.70 -3.40 -5.06
C MET A 97 0.71 -3.01 -3.98
N SER A 98 1.19 -2.33 -2.96
CA SER A 98 0.41 -2.07 -1.75
C SER A 98 0.25 -0.60 -1.43
N SER A 99 -0.83 -0.26 -0.76
CA SER A 99 -1.10 1.08 -0.24
C SER A 99 -1.85 0.98 1.09
N VAL A 100 -1.64 1.91 2.00
CA VAL A 100 -2.40 1.97 3.26
C VAL A 100 -3.45 3.07 3.16
N TRP A 101 -4.67 2.78 3.60
CA TRP A 101 -5.74 3.75 3.68
C TRP A 101 -5.76 4.40 5.07
N LEU A 102 -5.71 5.73 5.14
CA LEU A 102 -5.66 6.47 6.41
C LEU A 102 -6.91 7.30 6.69
N GLU A 103 -7.74 7.54 5.66
CA GLU A 103 -8.93 8.37 5.80
C GLU A 103 -10.02 7.68 6.63
N LYS A 104 -10.68 8.45 7.46
CA LYS A 104 -11.91 8.05 8.14
C LYS A 104 -13.09 8.43 7.25
N SER A 105 -13.55 7.53 6.44
CA SER A 105 -14.66 7.77 5.53
C SER A 105 -15.62 6.61 5.55
N GLU A 106 -16.89 6.93 5.58
CA GLU A 106 -17.97 5.96 5.36
C GLU A 106 -18.11 5.65 3.87
N ASN A 107 -18.67 4.48 3.55
CA ASN A 107 -18.99 4.08 2.18
C ASN A 107 -17.81 4.18 1.20
N THR A 108 -16.61 3.81 1.68
CA THR A 108 -15.42 3.68 0.84
C THR A 108 -15.17 2.22 0.53
N TYR A 109 -15.02 1.92 -0.74
CA TYR A 109 -14.83 0.58 -1.28
C TYR A 109 -13.47 0.47 -1.96
N LEU A 110 -13.11 -0.74 -2.38
CA LEU A 110 -11.88 -1.02 -3.08
C LEU A 110 -12.16 -1.51 -4.49
N ASN A 111 -11.35 -1.11 -5.45
CA ASN A 111 -11.43 -1.57 -6.83
C ASN A 111 -11.44 -3.12 -6.91
N SER A 112 -12.20 -3.67 -7.86
CA SER A 112 -12.36 -5.12 -8.05
C SER A 112 -11.05 -5.86 -8.42
N PHE A 113 -10.08 -5.17 -8.98
CA PHE A 113 -8.74 -5.71 -9.29
C PHE A 113 -7.76 -5.59 -8.13
N CYS A 114 -8.28 -5.30 -6.92
CA CYS A 114 -7.52 -5.21 -5.69
C CYS A 114 -8.16 -6.07 -4.61
N PHE A 115 -7.44 -6.32 -3.54
CA PHE A 115 -7.95 -6.90 -2.31
C PHE A 115 -7.41 -6.15 -1.10
N GLY A 116 -8.20 -6.12 -0.03
CA GLY A 116 -7.79 -5.50 1.22
C GLY A 116 -7.22 -6.54 2.19
N TYR A 117 -6.36 -6.07 3.06
CA TYR A 117 -5.85 -6.76 4.24
C TYR A 117 -6.12 -5.89 5.46
N ARG A 118 -6.86 -6.41 6.40
CA ARG A 118 -7.23 -5.75 7.65
C ARG A 118 -6.44 -6.36 8.79
N PRO A 119 -5.49 -5.62 9.38
CA PRO A 119 -4.79 -6.07 10.57
C PRO A 119 -5.76 -6.32 11.73
N SER A 120 -5.57 -7.41 12.47
CA SER A 120 -6.31 -7.75 13.70
C SER A 120 -5.61 -7.26 14.97
N ILE A 121 -4.37 -6.82 14.84
CA ILE A 121 -3.58 -6.18 15.89
C ILE A 121 -3.23 -4.75 15.48
N VAL A 122 -2.86 -3.92 16.44
CA VAL A 122 -2.48 -2.52 16.17
C VAL A 122 -1.10 -2.46 15.54
N PHE A 123 -1.01 -1.78 14.39
CA PHE A 123 0.24 -1.40 13.73
C PHE A 123 0.30 0.11 13.57
N GLU A 124 1.50 0.64 13.47
CA GLU A 124 1.70 2.00 12.98
C GLU A 124 1.48 2.03 11.45
N PRO A 125 0.53 2.82 10.93
CA PRO A 125 0.12 2.70 9.51
C PRO A 125 1.24 3.03 8.51
N TYR A 126 2.06 4.05 8.78
CA TYR A 126 3.19 4.38 7.89
C TYR A 126 4.27 3.29 7.92
N TYR A 127 4.47 2.62 9.07
CA TYR A 127 5.33 1.44 9.12
C TYR A 127 4.83 0.37 8.15
N LEU A 128 3.53 0.04 8.16
CA LEU A 128 2.95 -0.92 7.20
C LEU A 128 3.13 -0.48 5.76
N ALA A 129 2.87 0.81 5.46
CA ALA A 129 3.00 1.36 4.12
C ALA A 129 4.40 1.13 3.53
N TYR A 130 5.44 1.38 4.31
CA TYR A 130 6.83 1.23 3.85
C TYR A 130 7.33 -0.21 3.97
N MET A 131 6.90 -0.95 4.99
CA MET A 131 7.26 -2.36 5.17
C MET A 131 6.82 -3.20 3.97
N PHE A 132 5.57 -3.06 3.52
CA PHE A 132 5.06 -3.80 2.35
C PHE A 132 5.71 -3.40 1.02
N ARG A 133 6.23 -2.19 0.92
CA ARG A 133 6.99 -1.70 -0.24
C ARG A 133 8.51 -1.90 -0.13
N SER A 134 9.00 -2.40 0.99
CA SER A 134 10.43 -2.68 1.17
C SER A 134 10.93 -3.76 0.19
N SER A 135 12.20 -3.68 -0.21
CA SER A 135 12.80 -4.64 -1.13
C SER A 135 12.69 -6.10 -0.65
N SER A 136 12.77 -6.33 0.67
CA SER A 136 12.65 -7.67 1.25
C SER A 136 11.23 -8.22 1.12
N MET A 137 10.22 -7.39 1.37
CA MET A 137 8.82 -7.77 1.25
C MET A 137 8.43 -7.92 -0.22
N ARG A 138 8.85 -7.00 -1.10
CA ARG A 138 8.61 -7.10 -2.54
C ARG A 138 9.15 -8.41 -3.12
N LYS A 139 10.36 -8.84 -2.74
CA LYS A 139 10.90 -10.13 -3.16
C LYS A 139 10.01 -11.31 -2.74
N LYS A 140 9.48 -11.30 -1.51
CA LYS A 140 8.55 -12.35 -1.03
C LYS A 140 7.24 -12.34 -1.82
N ILE A 141 6.66 -11.17 -2.08
CA ILE A 141 5.42 -11.01 -2.84
C ILE A 141 5.62 -11.43 -4.31
N THR A 142 6.66 -10.95 -4.96
CA THR A 142 7.00 -11.29 -6.35
C THR A 142 7.21 -12.80 -6.53
N PHE A 143 7.82 -13.47 -5.55
CA PHE A 143 7.99 -14.94 -5.59
C PHE A 143 6.65 -15.69 -5.61
N LEU A 144 5.57 -15.09 -5.13
CA LEU A 144 4.22 -15.68 -5.17
C LEU A 144 3.47 -15.40 -6.48
N ALA A 145 4.03 -14.58 -7.37
CA ALA A 145 3.42 -14.24 -8.65
C ALA A 145 3.24 -15.51 -9.52
N GLN A 146 2.07 -15.64 -10.12
CA GLN A 146 1.71 -16.77 -10.98
C GLN A 146 1.08 -16.27 -12.28
N GLY A 147 1.55 -16.76 -13.41
CA GLY A 147 1.05 -16.39 -14.74
C GLY A 147 2.16 -16.39 -15.78
N ILE A 148 1.78 -16.17 -17.04
CA ILE A 148 2.72 -16.10 -18.18
C ILE A 148 2.68 -14.70 -18.80
N SER A 149 1.51 -14.23 -19.23
CA SER A 149 1.30 -12.90 -19.82
C SER A 149 0.69 -11.91 -18.86
N ARG A 150 0.02 -12.37 -17.83
CA ARG A 150 -0.52 -11.59 -16.73
C ARG A 150 -0.30 -12.31 -15.42
N TYR A 151 0.37 -11.67 -14.52
CA TYR A 151 0.73 -12.24 -13.23
C TYR A 151 -0.32 -11.91 -12.18
N ASN A 152 -0.66 -12.91 -11.36
CA ASN A 152 -1.64 -12.78 -10.28
C ASN A 152 -1.02 -13.24 -8.98
N ILE A 153 -1.54 -12.71 -7.86
CA ILE A 153 -1.16 -13.13 -6.52
C ILE A 153 -2.34 -13.77 -5.78
N SER A 154 -2.07 -14.89 -5.13
CA SER A 154 -3.06 -15.56 -4.30
C SER A 154 -3.10 -14.94 -2.90
N LYS A 155 -4.27 -14.47 -2.47
CA LYS A 155 -4.51 -13.98 -1.09
C LYS A 155 -4.08 -15.02 -0.05
N ASN A 156 -4.46 -16.28 -0.23
CA ASN A 156 -4.13 -17.35 0.71
C ASN A 156 -2.62 -17.59 0.82
N LYS A 157 -1.89 -17.55 -0.29
CA LYS A 157 -0.43 -17.68 -0.27
C LYS A 157 0.21 -16.48 0.41
N MET A 158 -0.33 -15.29 0.21
CA MET A 158 0.16 -14.08 0.83
C MET A 158 0.01 -14.12 2.36
N MET A 159 -1.06 -14.71 2.89
CA MET A 159 -1.26 -14.89 4.33
C MET A 159 -0.19 -15.78 5.00
N ASN A 160 0.54 -16.58 4.23
CA ASN A 160 1.66 -17.37 4.73
C ASN A 160 3.00 -16.62 4.77
N ILE A 161 3.05 -15.38 4.28
CA ILE A 161 4.28 -14.59 4.33
C ILE A 161 4.62 -14.27 5.79
N GLU A 162 5.85 -14.59 6.17
CA GLU A 162 6.40 -14.21 7.45
C GLU A 162 6.91 -12.76 7.41
N ILE A 163 6.48 -11.99 8.39
CA ILE A 163 6.91 -10.61 8.65
C ILE A 163 7.63 -10.56 10.00
N PHE A 164 8.48 -9.56 10.16
CA PHE A 164 9.10 -9.25 11.43
C PHE A 164 8.51 -7.95 11.97
N VAL A 165 7.94 -8.02 13.15
CA VAL A 165 7.18 -6.94 13.78
C VAL A 165 8.00 -6.35 14.92
N PRO A 166 8.47 -5.10 14.80
CA PRO A 166 9.13 -4.39 15.90
C PRO A 166 8.13 -3.94 16.96
N THR A 167 8.64 -3.41 18.07
CA THR A 167 7.81 -2.73 19.07
C THR A 167 7.08 -1.54 18.45
N MET A 168 5.94 -1.15 19.01
CA MET A 168 5.16 0.00 18.52
C MET A 168 5.99 1.28 18.44
N SER A 169 6.84 1.53 19.45
CA SER A 169 7.73 2.69 19.46
C SER A 169 8.73 2.68 18.29
N GLU A 170 9.26 1.51 17.93
CA GLU A 170 10.16 1.40 16.77
C GLU A 170 9.40 1.51 15.45
N GLN A 171 8.18 0.94 15.34
CA GLN A 171 7.31 1.13 14.18
C GLN A 171 7.05 2.62 13.92
N GLN A 172 6.74 3.39 14.96
CA GLN A 172 6.52 4.84 14.87
C GLN A 172 7.75 5.58 14.36
N GLN A 173 8.93 5.25 14.87
CA GLN A 173 10.18 5.88 14.39
C GLN A 173 10.49 5.53 12.94
N VAL A 174 10.32 4.26 12.55
CA VAL A 174 10.52 3.81 11.16
C VAL A 174 9.52 4.50 10.23
N GLY A 175 8.24 4.48 10.58
CA GLY A 175 7.17 5.09 9.79
C GLY A 175 7.39 6.60 9.60
N GLU A 176 7.67 7.31 10.68
CA GLU A 176 7.93 8.75 10.63
C GLU A 176 9.17 9.11 9.82
N TYR A 177 10.25 8.33 9.94
CA TYR A 177 11.48 8.55 9.17
C TYR A 177 11.21 8.49 7.65
N PHE A 178 10.57 7.44 7.17
CA PHE A 178 10.27 7.31 5.75
C PHE A 178 9.25 8.33 5.27
N ARG A 179 8.24 8.66 6.08
CA ARG A 179 7.28 9.74 5.77
C ARG A 179 8.00 11.09 5.57
N LYS A 180 8.97 11.41 6.42
CA LYS A 180 9.78 12.63 6.26
C LYS A 180 10.60 12.60 4.97
N LEU A 181 11.17 11.45 4.60
CA LEU A 181 11.90 11.29 3.35
C LEU A 181 10.99 11.49 2.13
N ASP A 182 9.81 10.89 2.10
CA ASP A 182 8.84 11.08 1.01
C ASP A 182 8.42 12.55 0.87
N ASN A 183 8.19 13.24 1.98
CA ASN A 183 7.88 14.68 1.97
C ASN A 183 9.02 15.50 1.38
N LEU A 184 10.28 15.21 1.75
CA LEU A 184 11.44 15.89 1.20
C LEU A 184 11.59 15.64 -0.30
N ILE A 185 11.43 14.39 -0.76
CA ILE A 185 11.47 14.03 -2.17
C ILE A 185 10.40 14.82 -2.94
N THR A 186 9.17 14.83 -2.45
CA THR A 186 8.05 15.55 -3.06
C THR A 186 8.32 17.06 -3.16
N LEU A 187 8.85 17.66 -2.11
CA LEU A 187 9.21 19.09 -2.11
C LEU A 187 10.32 19.39 -3.14
N HIS A 188 11.34 18.53 -3.23
CA HIS A 188 12.39 18.70 -4.24
C HIS A 188 11.87 18.54 -5.66
N GLN A 189 11.00 17.57 -5.91
CA GLN A 189 10.36 17.37 -7.22
C GLN A 189 9.52 18.58 -7.64
N ARG A 190 8.69 19.12 -6.73
CA ARG A 190 7.89 20.33 -6.99
C ARG A 190 8.77 21.54 -7.29
N LYS A 191 9.86 21.71 -6.53
CA LYS A 191 10.83 22.80 -6.77
C LYS A 191 11.49 22.68 -8.14
N SER A 192 11.95 21.48 -8.50
CA SER A 192 12.56 21.20 -9.81
C SER A 192 11.57 21.50 -10.95
N GLN A 193 10.32 21.03 -10.85
CA GLN A 193 9.28 21.31 -11.86
C GLN A 193 8.96 22.79 -11.98
N TYR A 194 8.95 23.54 -10.86
CA TYR A 194 8.76 24.99 -10.89
C TYR A 194 9.87 25.68 -11.69
N TYR A 195 11.14 25.35 -11.46
CA TYR A 195 12.26 25.93 -12.21
C TYR A 195 12.21 25.58 -13.70
N ILE A 196 11.91 24.31 -14.03
CA ILE A 196 11.77 23.90 -15.44
C ILE A 196 10.67 24.68 -16.15
N ARG A 197 9.50 24.87 -15.50
CA ARG A 197 8.39 25.67 -16.06
C ARG A 197 8.78 27.13 -16.24
N ARG A 198 9.51 27.70 -15.31
CA ARG A 198 9.99 29.07 -15.37
C ARG A 198 10.97 29.27 -16.55
N ILE A 199 12.00 28.42 -16.67
CA ILE A 199 12.96 28.44 -17.77
C ILE A 199 12.25 28.31 -19.11
N ARG A 200 11.31 27.38 -19.27
CA ARG A 200 10.53 27.23 -20.51
C ARG A 200 9.76 28.50 -20.89
N LYS A 201 9.16 29.20 -19.92
CA LYS A 201 8.48 30.47 -20.19
C LYS A 201 9.44 31.56 -20.62
N GLU A 202 10.59 31.67 -19.98
CA GLU A 202 11.61 32.66 -20.32
C GLU A 202 12.20 32.39 -21.70
N CYS A 203 12.46 31.13 -22.07
CA CYS A 203 12.97 30.78 -23.42
C CYS A 203 11.94 30.92 -24.54
N LEU A 204 10.64 30.89 -24.27
CA LEU A 204 9.59 31.06 -25.29
C LEU A 204 9.20 32.54 -25.52
N MET A 205 9.76 33.45 -24.73
CA MET A 205 9.53 34.91 -24.87
C MET A 205 10.68 35.61 -25.59
N ILE A 206 11.63 34.89 -26.17
CA ILE A 206 12.69 35.35 -27.09
C ILE A 206 12.29 34.94 -28.51
#